data_15922488dac4afca4e1326827c23c550
#
_entry.id   15922488dac4afca4e1326827c23c550
#
_cell.length_a   1.000
_cell.length_b   1.000
_cell.length_c   1.000
_cell.angle_alpha   90.00
_cell.angle_beta   90.00
_cell.angle_gamma   90.00
#
_symmetry.space_group_name_H-M   'P 1'
#
loop_
_entity.id
_entity.type
_entity.pdbx_description
1 polymer ?
#
loop_
_entity_poly.entity_id
_entity_poly.type
_entity_poly.pdbx_seq_one_letter_code
_entity_poly.pdbx_strand_id
1 'polypeptide(L)'
;LIKMEDTTKSDLTIKITGYQWKWGYEYMDGSDINFFATLATPRSQIDQFDVENAEPQGENYQLETDNHLVVPSGRKVRALITANDVIHAWWIPAFGSKKDAIPGYINELWFRVDEGKEGIYRGQCAELCGKDHAFMPIVVEVVTGDEFDAWVAAGGSFDGVEGMAEEASAQDAGEVMAEVATDVVDAVVPAVEAAEPVSAKTYTKEELIAKGAEVASNCLACHGADGKGIPGVFPAVAGSAIATGPIEDHIDIVMFGKAGTAMAAFAGQLSDEDIAAVITYQRNSYGNDTGDVVLPSDIKAKRQ
;
A
#
# COMPACT_ATOMS: atom_id res chain seq x y z
N LEU A 1 28.34 -5.32 -16.58
CA LEU A 1 28.13 -4.31 -15.54
C LEU A 1 27.68 -2.96 -16.13
N ILE A 2 28.46 -2.34 -17.08
CA ILE A 2 28.12 -0.99 -17.64
C ILE A 2 26.70 -0.94 -18.22
N LYS A 3 26.25 -1.99 -18.94
CA LYS A 3 24.89 -2.03 -19.47
C LYS A 3 23.81 -2.20 -18.39
N MET A 4 24.13 -2.81 -17.27
CA MET A 4 23.19 -3.01 -16.15
C MET A 4 22.97 -1.72 -15.35
N GLU A 5 23.95 -0.82 -15.36
CA GLU A 5 23.88 0.49 -14.70
C GLU A 5 23.37 1.61 -15.62
N ASP A 6 23.18 1.33 -16.91
CA ASP A 6 22.70 2.32 -17.87
C ASP A 6 21.18 2.50 -17.79
N THR A 7 20.72 3.43 -16.99
CA THR A 7 19.31 3.81 -16.86
C THR A 7 18.82 4.80 -17.92
N THR A 8 19.68 5.18 -18.87
CA THR A 8 19.31 6.13 -19.95
C THR A 8 18.37 5.50 -20.97
N LYS A 9 17.63 6.33 -21.69
CA LYS A 9 16.69 5.92 -22.76
C LYS A 9 15.65 4.90 -22.24
N SER A 10 15.10 5.15 -21.06
CA SER A 10 13.98 4.39 -20.53
C SER A 10 12.68 4.83 -21.19
N ASP A 11 11.81 3.87 -21.46
CA ASP A 11 10.48 4.11 -22.06
C ASP A 11 9.47 4.52 -20.99
N LEU A 12 9.67 4.07 -19.75
CA LEU A 12 8.84 4.38 -18.58
C LEU A 12 9.75 4.64 -17.38
N THR A 13 9.38 5.61 -16.56
CA THR A 13 10.05 5.87 -15.26
C THR A 13 9.02 5.79 -14.15
N ILE A 14 9.30 5.01 -13.11
CA ILE A 14 8.46 4.83 -11.93
C ILE A 14 9.29 5.16 -10.71
N LYS A 15 8.73 5.99 -9.82
CA LYS A 15 9.28 6.21 -8.49
C LYS A 15 8.70 5.19 -7.53
N ILE A 16 9.58 4.53 -6.79
CA ILE A 16 9.26 3.48 -5.80
C ILE A 16 9.73 3.98 -4.45
N THR A 17 8.80 4.10 -3.50
CA THR A 17 9.11 4.58 -2.16
C THR A 17 8.74 3.52 -1.13
N GLY A 18 9.72 3.10 -0.32
CA GLY A 18 9.51 2.19 0.81
C GLY A 18 8.96 2.93 2.02
N TYR A 19 8.02 2.30 2.70
CA TYR A 19 7.42 2.74 3.96
C TYR A 19 7.33 1.54 4.93
N GLN A 20 7.23 1.77 6.20
CA GLN A 20 6.91 0.76 7.21
C GLN A 20 5.38 0.56 7.27
N TRP A 21 4.75 -0.45 6.70
CA TRP A 21 5.33 -1.54 5.87
C TRP A 21 4.45 -1.67 4.62
N LYS A 22 4.81 -0.95 3.57
CA LYS A 22 4.14 -0.90 2.28
C LYS A 22 5.05 -0.30 1.22
N TRP A 23 4.68 -0.41 -0.04
CA TRP A 23 5.34 0.27 -1.14
C TRP A 23 4.44 1.36 -1.73
N GLY A 24 5.01 2.51 -2.03
CA GLY A 24 4.36 3.57 -2.82
C GLY A 24 4.92 3.57 -4.23
N TYR A 25 4.06 3.66 -5.22
CA TYR A 25 4.39 3.74 -6.63
C TYR A 25 3.86 5.03 -7.23
N GLU A 26 4.68 5.72 -8.03
CA GLU A 26 4.34 6.96 -8.71
C GLU A 26 4.87 6.89 -10.14
N TYR A 27 3.99 6.95 -11.14
CA TYR A 27 4.36 6.94 -12.55
C TYR A 27 4.76 8.34 -12.98
N MET A 28 5.98 8.48 -13.53
CA MET A 28 6.62 9.76 -13.86
C MET A 28 6.42 10.14 -15.33
N ASP A 29 5.38 9.63 -15.97
CA ASP A 29 5.01 9.87 -17.37
C ASP A 29 4.00 11.00 -17.57
N GLY A 30 3.58 11.64 -16.47
CA GLY A 30 2.56 12.69 -16.47
C GLY A 30 1.13 12.20 -16.38
N SER A 31 0.91 10.92 -16.11
CA SER A 31 -0.43 10.32 -15.95
C SER A 31 -1.08 10.61 -14.59
N ASP A 32 -0.36 11.18 -13.62
CA ASP A 32 -0.78 11.38 -12.23
C ASP A 32 -1.16 10.08 -11.49
N ILE A 33 -0.78 8.91 -12.05
CA ILE A 33 -1.03 7.61 -11.43
C ILE A 33 -0.08 7.42 -10.26
N ASN A 34 -0.65 7.30 -9.07
CA ASN A 34 0.10 6.98 -7.86
C ASN A 34 -0.79 6.20 -6.88
N PHE A 35 -0.21 5.23 -6.18
CA PHE A 35 -0.92 4.39 -5.21
C PHE A 35 0.03 3.72 -4.23
N PHE A 36 -0.53 3.16 -3.17
CA PHE A 36 0.16 2.26 -2.27
C PHE A 36 -0.19 0.82 -2.59
N ALA A 37 0.79 -0.08 -2.38
CA ALA A 37 0.60 -1.51 -2.37
C ALA A 37 0.86 -2.02 -0.96
N THR A 38 -0.13 -2.68 -0.37
CA THR A 38 -0.09 -3.27 0.96
C THR A 38 -0.33 -4.77 0.88
N LEU A 39 0.08 -5.50 1.92
CA LEU A 39 -0.15 -6.94 2.00
C LEU A 39 -1.64 -7.25 1.92
N ALA A 40 -2.04 -8.09 0.97
CA ALA A 40 -3.42 -8.54 0.81
C ALA A 40 -3.81 -9.65 1.80
N THR A 41 -2.84 -10.41 2.33
CA THR A 41 -3.11 -11.46 3.33
C THR A 41 -3.66 -10.85 4.62
N PRO A 42 -4.87 -11.24 5.07
CA PRO A 42 -5.46 -10.73 6.29
C PRO A 42 -4.60 -11.02 7.53
N ARG A 43 -4.56 -10.09 8.48
CA ARG A 43 -3.84 -10.29 9.75
C ARG A 43 -4.36 -11.50 10.53
N SER A 44 -5.65 -11.81 10.44
CA SER A 44 -6.25 -13.00 11.04
C SER A 44 -5.60 -14.30 10.56
N GLN A 45 -5.12 -14.34 9.33
CA GLN A 45 -4.37 -15.48 8.80
C GLN A 45 -2.90 -15.53 9.24
N ILE A 46 -2.33 -14.40 9.64
CA ILE A 46 -0.92 -14.28 10.02
C ILE A 46 -0.74 -14.53 11.52
N ASP A 47 -1.57 -13.91 12.34
CA ASP A 47 -1.46 -13.89 13.80
C ASP A 47 -2.16 -15.12 14.45
N GLN A 48 -2.23 -16.24 13.75
CA GLN A 48 -2.88 -17.46 14.21
C GLN A 48 -2.03 -18.18 15.25
N PHE A 49 -2.41 -18.05 16.50
CA PHE A 49 -1.82 -18.81 17.61
C PHE A 49 -2.55 -20.14 17.87
N ASP A 50 -3.74 -20.33 17.30
CA ASP A 50 -4.57 -21.55 17.42
C ASP A 50 -4.55 -22.32 16.09
N VAL A 51 -3.70 -23.34 16.03
CA VAL A 51 -3.48 -24.14 14.82
C VAL A 51 -4.70 -24.98 14.44
N GLU A 52 -5.60 -25.31 15.42
CA GLU A 52 -6.77 -26.14 15.16
C GLU A 52 -7.90 -25.39 14.44
N ASN A 53 -7.93 -24.04 14.60
CA ASN A 53 -8.93 -23.18 13.99
C ASN A 53 -8.31 -22.22 12.94
N ALA A 54 -7.09 -22.51 12.50
CA ALA A 54 -6.37 -21.69 11.55
C ALA A 54 -7.10 -21.62 10.20
N GLU A 55 -7.30 -20.41 9.67
CA GLU A 55 -7.81 -20.23 8.31
C GLU A 55 -6.82 -20.80 7.29
N PRO A 56 -7.28 -21.47 6.23
CA PRO A 56 -6.39 -21.99 5.19
C PRO A 56 -5.57 -20.86 4.57
N GLN A 57 -4.26 -21.08 4.45
CA GLN A 57 -3.38 -20.15 3.74
C GLN A 57 -3.64 -20.28 2.23
N GLY A 58 -3.82 -19.14 1.56
CA GLY A 58 -3.93 -19.10 0.11
C GLY A 58 -2.61 -19.45 -0.58
N GLU A 59 -2.66 -19.71 -1.89
CA GLU A 59 -1.51 -20.10 -2.70
C GLU A 59 -0.37 -19.06 -2.63
N ASN A 60 -0.72 -17.76 -2.63
CA ASN A 60 0.22 -16.65 -2.55
C ASN A 60 0.28 -16.02 -1.14
N TYR A 61 0.16 -16.84 -0.10
CA TYR A 61 0.22 -16.40 1.28
C TYR A 61 1.45 -15.50 1.55
N GLN A 62 1.20 -14.29 2.04
CA GLN A 62 2.20 -13.23 2.29
C GLN A 62 2.96 -12.72 1.05
N LEU A 63 2.55 -13.09 -0.15
CA LEU A 63 3.20 -12.69 -1.41
C LEU A 63 2.26 -11.93 -2.34
N GLU A 64 1.06 -11.56 -1.88
CA GLU A 64 0.06 -10.84 -2.65
C GLU A 64 -0.16 -9.43 -2.09
N THR A 65 -0.47 -8.47 -2.97
CA THR A 65 -0.78 -7.09 -2.61
C THR A 65 -2.18 -6.69 -3.07
N ASP A 66 -2.76 -5.71 -2.39
CA ASP A 66 -4.05 -5.10 -2.75
C ASP A 66 -4.01 -4.33 -4.09
N ASN A 67 -2.83 -3.82 -4.46
CA ASN A 67 -2.59 -3.13 -5.73
C ASN A 67 -1.28 -3.61 -6.33
N HIS A 68 -1.29 -3.95 -7.62
CA HIS A 68 -0.10 -4.39 -8.34
C HIS A 68 0.62 -3.21 -9.01
N LEU A 69 1.94 -3.27 -9.08
CA LEU A 69 2.72 -2.41 -9.96
C LEU A 69 2.58 -2.91 -11.40
N VAL A 70 1.87 -2.18 -12.25
CA VAL A 70 1.63 -2.57 -13.64
C VAL A 70 2.74 -2.02 -14.55
N VAL A 71 3.34 -2.86 -15.36
CA VAL A 71 4.40 -2.45 -16.30
C VAL A 71 4.22 -3.13 -17.67
N PRO A 72 4.63 -2.47 -18.77
CA PRO A 72 4.53 -3.05 -20.11
C PRO A 72 5.70 -4.02 -20.40
N SER A 73 5.41 -5.11 -21.10
CA SER A 73 6.43 -5.94 -21.71
C SER A 73 7.10 -5.21 -22.89
N GLY A 74 8.29 -5.62 -23.25
CA GLY A 74 9.08 -5.06 -24.36
C GLY A 74 9.69 -3.68 -24.07
N ARG A 75 9.17 -2.90 -23.12
CA ARG A 75 9.62 -1.54 -22.78
C ARG A 75 10.66 -1.55 -21.65
N LYS A 76 11.62 -0.64 -21.71
CA LYS A 76 12.61 -0.45 -20.64
C LYS A 76 12.04 0.41 -19.53
N VAL A 77 11.88 -0.17 -18.35
CA VAL A 77 11.37 0.49 -17.14
C VAL A 77 12.53 0.92 -16.27
N ARG A 78 12.59 2.20 -15.94
CA ARG A 78 13.52 2.79 -14.96
C ARG A 78 12.79 2.94 -13.63
N ALA A 79 13.36 2.39 -12.58
CA ALA A 79 12.88 2.56 -11.21
C ALA A 79 13.78 3.53 -10.45
N LEU A 80 13.17 4.58 -9.90
CA LEU A 80 13.78 5.51 -8.94
C LEU A 80 13.38 5.08 -7.54
N ILE A 81 14.32 4.57 -6.75
CA ILE A 81 14.04 3.86 -5.52
C ILE A 81 14.53 4.66 -4.32
N THR A 82 13.64 4.95 -3.39
CA THR A 82 13.91 5.66 -2.14
C THR A 82 13.05 5.13 -1.00
N ALA A 83 13.23 5.64 0.21
CA ALA A 83 12.37 5.35 1.34
C ALA A 83 11.97 6.63 2.07
N ASN A 84 10.84 6.58 2.77
CA ASN A 84 10.31 7.70 3.55
C ASN A 84 10.76 7.65 5.02
N ASP A 85 11.10 6.50 5.54
CA ASP A 85 11.33 6.25 6.97
C ASP A 85 12.65 5.55 7.28
N VAL A 86 12.74 4.25 7.07
CA VAL A 86 13.95 3.44 7.30
C VAL A 86 14.46 2.88 5.97
N ILE A 87 15.59 2.18 6.00
CA ILE A 87 16.11 1.51 4.81
C ILE A 87 15.22 0.28 4.52
N HIS A 88 14.81 0.13 3.27
CA HIS A 88 14.18 -1.05 2.68
C HIS A 88 15.00 -1.50 1.48
N ALA A 89 14.67 -2.63 0.87
CA ALA A 89 15.24 -3.00 -0.43
C ALA A 89 14.14 -3.57 -1.33
N TRP A 90 14.01 -3.01 -2.52
CA TRP A 90 13.07 -3.48 -3.53
C TRP A 90 13.73 -4.62 -4.32
N TRP A 91 13.11 -5.80 -4.30
CA TRP A 91 13.68 -7.00 -4.87
C TRP A 91 12.62 -7.91 -5.48
N ILE A 92 12.81 -8.23 -6.75
CA ILE A 92 12.05 -9.28 -7.44
C ILE A 92 13.07 -10.28 -7.97
N PRO A 93 13.11 -11.50 -7.42
CA PRO A 93 14.09 -12.53 -7.79
C PRO A 93 14.15 -12.78 -9.29
N ALA A 94 12.99 -12.86 -9.96
CA ALA A 94 12.88 -13.12 -11.40
C ALA A 94 13.50 -12.02 -12.27
N PHE A 95 13.61 -10.77 -11.78
CA PHE A 95 14.26 -9.67 -12.51
C PHE A 95 15.77 -9.65 -12.31
N GLY A 96 16.31 -10.50 -11.43
CA GLY A 96 17.74 -10.60 -11.17
C GLY A 96 18.36 -9.36 -10.52
N SER A 97 17.55 -8.41 -10.06
CA SER A 97 17.98 -7.13 -9.50
C SER A 97 17.40 -6.88 -8.13
N LYS A 98 18.23 -6.33 -7.24
CA LYS A 98 17.85 -5.83 -5.92
C LYS A 98 18.48 -4.46 -5.71
N LYS A 99 17.70 -3.53 -5.14
CA LYS A 99 18.18 -2.17 -4.89
C LYS A 99 17.63 -1.63 -3.57
N ASP A 100 18.51 -1.08 -2.76
CA ASP A 100 18.15 -0.49 -1.48
C ASP A 100 17.35 0.80 -1.67
N ALA A 101 16.30 0.95 -0.88
CA ALA A 101 15.48 2.13 -0.74
C ALA A 101 15.95 2.88 0.51
N ILE A 102 16.71 3.97 0.32
CA ILE A 102 17.40 4.69 1.40
C ILE A 102 16.73 6.04 1.61
N PRO A 103 16.35 6.41 2.85
CA PRO A 103 15.80 7.73 3.15
C PRO A 103 16.76 8.85 2.74
N GLY A 104 16.23 9.86 2.04
CA GLY A 104 17.01 11.01 1.57
C GLY A 104 17.95 10.75 0.40
N TYR A 105 17.94 9.54 -0.15
CA TYR A 105 18.74 9.16 -1.32
C TYR A 105 17.87 8.48 -2.36
N ILE A 106 18.15 8.72 -3.65
CA ILE A 106 17.44 8.06 -4.76
C ILE A 106 18.42 7.13 -5.47
N ASN A 107 18.19 5.84 -5.32
CA ASN A 107 18.84 4.80 -6.10
C ASN A 107 18.11 4.58 -7.42
N GLU A 108 18.80 4.03 -8.39
CA GLU A 108 18.23 3.69 -9.68
C GLU A 108 18.53 2.25 -10.05
N LEU A 109 17.58 1.63 -10.72
CA LEU A 109 17.77 0.42 -11.49
C LEU A 109 16.88 0.48 -12.73
N TRP A 110 17.11 -0.40 -13.67
CA TRP A 110 16.21 -0.62 -14.77
C TRP A 110 15.99 -2.11 -14.98
N PHE A 111 14.84 -2.44 -15.54
CA PHE A 111 14.52 -3.79 -15.99
C PHE A 111 13.69 -3.73 -17.26
N ARG A 112 13.62 -4.86 -17.96
CA ARG A 112 12.74 -5.06 -19.10
C ARG A 112 12.31 -6.53 -19.10
N VAL A 113 11.02 -6.75 -19.20
CA VAL A 113 10.45 -8.07 -19.43
C VAL A 113 10.22 -8.21 -20.94
N ASP A 114 10.71 -9.29 -21.54
CA ASP A 114 10.55 -9.49 -22.98
C ASP A 114 9.08 -9.80 -23.32
N GLU A 115 8.65 -9.41 -24.52
CA GLU A 115 7.32 -9.75 -25.05
C GLU A 115 7.08 -11.27 -25.02
N GLY A 116 5.86 -11.69 -24.68
CA GLY A 116 5.50 -13.10 -24.48
C GLY A 116 5.93 -13.66 -23.12
N LYS A 117 6.33 -12.75 -22.19
CA LYS A 117 6.63 -13.05 -20.78
C LYS A 117 5.76 -12.22 -19.82
N GLU A 118 4.57 -11.84 -20.30
CA GLU A 118 3.56 -11.19 -19.46
C GLU A 118 3.14 -12.12 -18.32
N GLY A 119 2.67 -11.53 -17.21
CA GLY A 119 2.23 -12.27 -16.04
C GLY A 119 2.61 -11.60 -14.72
N ILE A 120 2.39 -12.32 -13.63
CA ILE A 120 2.61 -11.83 -12.28
C ILE A 120 3.98 -12.24 -11.76
N TYR A 121 4.77 -11.24 -11.35
CA TYR A 121 6.10 -11.42 -10.76
C TYR A 121 6.08 -10.96 -9.31
N ARG A 122 6.55 -11.81 -8.41
CA ARG A 122 6.50 -11.57 -6.97
C ARG A 122 7.87 -11.35 -6.37
N GLY A 123 7.92 -10.47 -5.39
CA GLY A 123 9.12 -10.13 -4.64
C GLY A 123 8.79 -9.71 -3.23
N GLN A 124 9.81 -9.30 -2.49
CA GLN A 124 9.69 -8.94 -1.09
C GLN A 124 10.68 -7.81 -0.76
N CYS A 125 10.41 -7.11 0.34
CA CYS A 125 11.42 -6.27 0.97
C CYS A 125 12.62 -7.14 1.38
N ALA A 126 13.82 -6.74 1.00
CA ALA A 126 15.05 -7.52 1.21
C ALA A 126 16.08 -6.80 2.11
N GLU A 127 15.65 -5.76 2.86
CA GLU A 127 16.43 -5.12 3.92
C GLU A 127 15.58 -5.03 5.18
N LEU A 128 16.13 -5.46 6.32
CA LEU A 128 15.42 -5.47 7.60
C LEU A 128 14.93 -4.06 7.96
N CYS A 129 13.63 -3.86 7.95
CA CYS A 129 12.98 -2.57 8.11
C CYS A 129 12.05 -2.48 9.34
N GLY A 130 12.13 -3.42 10.26
CA GLY A 130 11.35 -3.43 11.51
C GLY A 130 10.48 -4.68 11.67
N LYS A 131 9.48 -4.61 12.56
CA LYS A 131 8.70 -5.78 13.01
C LYS A 131 7.91 -6.49 11.91
N ASP A 132 7.41 -5.73 10.95
CA ASP A 132 6.59 -6.26 9.84
C ASP A 132 7.37 -6.32 8.51
N HIS A 133 8.70 -6.46 8.61
CA HIS A 133 9.58 -6.58 7.44
C HIS A 133 9.13 -7.67 6.45
N ALA A 134 8.65 -8.80 6.93
CA ALA A 134 8.15 -9.90 6.09
C ALA A 134 6.75 -9.64 5.49
N PHE A 135 6.08 -8.55 5.86
CA PHE A 135 4.69 -8.28 5.53
C PHE A 135 4.51 -7.11 4.56
N MET A 136 5.52 -6.83 3.75
CA MET A 136 5.48 -5.85 2.66
C MET A 136 6.00 -6.47 1.36
N PRO A 137 5.21 -7.36 0.75
CA PRO A 137 5.55 -7.99 -0.52
C PRO A 137 5.52 -6.98 -1.67
N ILE A 138 6.02 -7.45 -2.81
CA ILE A 138 6.03 -6.72 -4.08
C ILE A 138 5.33 -7.60 -5.11
N VAL A 139 4.35 -7.05 -5.82
CA VAL A 139 3.73 -7.70 -6.97
C VAL A 139 3.86 -6.78 -8.16
N VAL A 140 4.46 -7.30 -9.24
CA VAL A 140 4.53 -6.63 -10.54
C VAL A 140 3.69 -7.41 -11.52
N GLU A 141 2.71 -6.76 -12.10
CA GLU A 141 1.89 -7.28 -13.17
C GLU A 141 2.44 -6.76 -14.49
N VAL A 142 2.98 -7.67 -15.29
CA VAL A 142 3.52 -7.37 -16.61
C VAL A 142 2.43 -7.64 -17.64
N VAL A 143 2.05 -6.61 -18.36
CA VAL A 143 1.02 -6.65 -19.40
C VAL A 143 1.63 -6.30 -20.76
N THR A 144 0.89 -6.52 -21.84
CA THR A 144 1.34 -6.06 -23.18
C THR A 144 1.42 -4.53 -23.24
N GLY A 145 2.15 -4.00 -24.21
CA GLY A 145 2.26 -2.55 -24.38
C GLY A 145 0.91 -1.86 -24.62
N ASP A 146 0.02 -2.50 -25.38
CA ASP A 146 -1.32 -1.97 -25.70
C ASP A 146 -2.23 -1.98 -24.45
N GLU A 147 -2.16 -3.04 -23.65
CA GLU A 147 -2.89 -3.15 -22.38
C GLU A 147 -2.40 -2.11 -21.37
N PHE A 148 -1.10 -1.90 -21.29
CA PHE A 148 -0.54 -0.87 -20.43
C PHE A 148 -1.04 0.53 -20.82
N ASP A 149 -1.01 0.84 -22.12
CA ASP A 149 -1.47 2.14 -22.62
C ASP A 149 -2.99 2.34 -22.36
N ALA A 150 -3.79 1.26 -22.45
CA ALA A 150 -5.21 1.29 -22.07
C ALA A 150 -5.41 1.48 -20.57
N TRP A 151 -4.62 0.81 -19.73
CA TRP A 151 -4.64 0.97 -18.27
C TRP A 151 -4.26 2.40 -17.85
N VAL A 152 -3.24 2.99 -18.47
CA VAL A 152 -2.87 4.41 -18.23
C VAL A 152 -4.02 5.34 -18.64
N ALA A 153 -4.64 5.10 -19.81
CA ALA A 153 -5.77 5.90 -20.28
C ALA A 153 -7.01 5.81 -19.36
N ALA A 154 -7.16 4.69 -18.66
CA ALA A 154 -8.21 4.47 -17.65
C ALA A 154 -7.84 5.04 -16.26
N GLY A 155 -6.72 5.78 -16.13
CA GLY A 155 -6.28 6.38 -14.86
C GLY A 155 -5.71 5.39 -13.86
N GLY A 156 -5.15 4.27 -14.32
CA GLY A 156 -4.54 3.26 -13.46
C GLY A 156 -5.52 2.23 -12.90
N SER A 157 -6.67 2.05 -13.53
CA SER A 157 -7.65 1.01 -13.19
C SER A 157 -7.85 0.06 -14.36
N PHE A 158 -8.11 -1.22 -14.06
CA PHE A 158 -8.61 -2.18 -15.06
C PHE A 158 -10.14 -2.16 -15.17
N ASP A 159 -10.84 -1.39 -14.34
CA ASP A 159 -12.28 -1.26 -14.40
C ASP A 159 -12.72 -0.64 -15.74
N GLY A 160 -13.43 -1.42 -16.56
CA GLY A 160 -13.91 -0.99 -17.87
C GLY A 160 -12.96 -1.24 -19.05
N VAL A 161 -11.82 -1.88 -18.84
CA VAL A 161 -10.95 -2.39 -19.90
C VAL A 161 -11.40 -3.81 -20.24
N GLU A 162 -12.17 -3.97 -21.33
CA GLU A 162 -12.67 -5.28 -21.74
C GLU A 162 -11.50 -6.23 -22.06
N GLY A 163 -11.45 -7.39 -21.41
CA GLY A 163 -10.55 -8.51 -21.72
C GLY A 163 -9.39 -8.75 -20.77
N MET A 164 -9.17 -7.92 -19.72
CA MET A 164 -7.96 -8.02 -18.90
C MET A 164 -8.13 -8.68 -17.52
N ALA A 165 -9.35 -8.90 -17.06
CA ALA A 165 -9.60 -9.39 -15.68
C ALA A 165 -9.55 -10.92 -15.53
N GLU A 166 -9.48 -11.69 -16.60
CA GLU A 166 -9.68 -13.16 -16.54
C GLU A 166 -8.41 -14.01 -16.80
N GLU A 167 -7.33 -13.43 -17.32
CA GLU A 167 -6.11 -14.20 -17.64
C GLU A 167 -4.93 -14.05 -16.65
N ALA A 168 -5.00 -13.10 -15.72
CA ALA A 168 -3.91 -12.84 -14.76
C ALA A 168 -3.79 -13.89 -13.62
N SER A 169 -4.70 -14.85 -13.54
CA SER A 169 -4.72 -15.84 -12.44
C SER A 169 -4.04 -17.19 -12.75
N ALA A 170 -3.48 -17.38 -13.95
CA ALA A 170 -2.97 -18.70 -14.31
C ALA A 170 -1.73 -18.70 -15.21
N GLN A 171 -0.58 -18.24 -14.70
CA GLN A 171 0.69 -18.78 -15.21
C GLN A 171 1.77 -18.69 -14.12
N ASP A 172 1.72 -19.65 -13.22
CA ASP A 172 2.89 -20.01 -12.41
C ASP A 172 3.87 -20.81 -13.29
N ALA A 173 5.14 -20.42 -13.24
CA ALA A 173 6.20 -21.11 -13.98
C ALA A 173 6.46 -22.49 -13.38
N GLY A 174 5.82 -23.49 -13.92
CA GLY A 174 6.02 -24.89 -13.56
C GLY A 174 5.49 -25.82 -14.64
N GLU A 175 6.31 -26.06 -15.66
CA GLU A 175 6.07 -27.15 -16.60
C GLU A 175 6.04 -28.49 -15.86
N VAL A 176 4.97 -29.27 -15.95
CA VAL A 176 4.99 -30.70 -16.31
C VAL A 176 3.57 -31.31 -16.34
N MET A 177 3.16 -31.67 -17.57
CA MET A 177 2.40 -32.87 -17.96
C MET A 177 0.96 -33.06 -17.51
N ALA A 178 0.14 -32.94 -18.50
CA ALA A 178 -0.69 -33.96 -19.18
C ALA A 178 -2.12 -34.19 -18.71
N GLU A 179 -2.99 -33.87 -19.63
CA GLU A 179 -4.04 -34.69 -20.23
C GLU A 179 -5.36 -34.98 -19.49
N VAL A 180 -6.42 -34.43 -20.10
CA VAL A 180 -7.76 -35.01 -20.35
C VAL A 180 -8.76 -35.04 -19.18
N ALA A 181 -9.81 -34.29 -19.27
CA ALA A 181 -11.13 -34.71 -19.70
C ALA A 181 -12.20 -33.60 -19.57
N THR A 182 -12.92 -33.47 -20.67
CA THR A 182 -14.21 -32.80 -20.86
C THR A 182 -15.26 -33.17 -19.83
N ASP A 183 -16.05 -32.19 -19.32
CA ASP A 183 -17.47 -32.19 -19.63
C ASP A 183 -18.19 -30.92 -19.14
N VAL A 184 -19.08 -30.47 -19.97
CA VAL A 184 -20.01 -29.37 -19.92
C VAL A 184 -21.04 -29.54 -18.84
N VAL A 185 -21.40 -28.48 -18.11
CA VAL A 185 -22.79 -28.20 -17.79
C VAL A 185 -23.05 -26.72 -17.55
N ASP A 186 -24.01 -26.29 -18.32
CA ASP A 186 -24.79 -25.07 -18.35
C ASP A 186 -25.41 -24.70 -16.98
N ALA A 187 -25.32 -23.47 -16.55
CA ALA A 187 -26.30 -22.87 -15.64
C ALA A 187 -26.24 -21.36 -15.54
N VAL A 188 -27.14 -20.71 -16.29
CA VAL A 188 -28.02 -19.59 -15.90
C VAL A 188 -27.46 -18.51 -14.98
N VAL A 189 -27.25 -17.33 -15.59
CA VAL A 189 -27.08 -16.03 -14.92
C VAL A 189 -28.42 -15.49 -14.44
N PRO A 190 -28.55 -15.02 -13.21
CA PRO A 190 -29.59 -14.07 -12.85
C PRO A 190 -29.07 -12.64 -12.86
N ALA A 191 -29.90 -11.76 -13.38
CA ALA A 191 -29.73 -10.36 -13.64
C ALA A 191 -29.19 -9.56 -12.44
N VAL A 192 -28.27 -8.65 -12.76
CA VAL A 192 -27.77 -7.60 -11.86
C VAL A 192 -28.87 -6.57 -11.63
N GLU A 193 -29.32 -6.46 -10.42
CA GLU A 193 -30.22 -5.41 -9.94
C GLU A 193 -29.39 -4.16 -9.60
N ALA A 194 -29.88 -3.01 -10.01
CA ALA A 194 -29.21 -1.72 -9.95
C ALA A 194 -28.75 -1.36 -8.54
N ALA A 195 -27.53 -0.86 -8.44
CA ALA A 195 -26.93 -0.35 -7.21
C ALA A 195 -27.76 0.82 -6.65
N GLU A 196 -28.24 0.66 -5.43
CA GLU A 196 -28.82 1.74 -4.63
C GLU A 196 -27.74 2.73 -4.18
N PRO A 197 -28.07 4.00 -3.91
CA PRO A 197 -27.11 5.03 -3.53
C PRO A 197 -26.47 4.67 -2.18
N VAL A 198 -25.14 4.75 -2.12
CA VAL A 198 -24.32 4.50 -0.93
C VAL A 198 -24.82 5.39 0.22
N SER A 199 -25.54 4.79 1.16
CA SER A 199 -25.89 5.40 2.44
C SER A 199 -24.58 5.78 3.15
N ALA A 200 -24.45 7.05 3.55
CA ALA A 200 -23.31 7.52 4.31
C ALA A 200 -23.12 6.62 5.56
N LYS A 201 -22.00 5.89 5.61
CA LYS A 201 -21.67 5.03 6.75
C LYS A 201 -21.65 5.90 8.01
N THR A 202 -22.49 5.58 8.97
CA THR A 202 -22.51 6.24 10.27
C THR A 202 -21.47 5.56 11.16
N TYR A 203 -20.55 6.34 11.70
CA TYR A 203 -19.49 5.84 12.59
C TYR A 203 -19.86 6.13 14.04
N THR A 204 -19.76 5.12 14.90
CA THR A 204 -19.82 5.33 16.35
C THR A 204 -18.44 5.72 16.88
N LYS A 205 -18.41 6.34 18.07
CA LYS A 205 -17.16 6.70 18.76
C LYS A 205 -16.32 5.45 19.03
N GLU A 206 -16.95 4.38 19.44
CA GLU A 206 -16.32 3.10 19.76
C GLU A 206 -15.67 2.46 18.55
N GLU A 207 -16.34 2.48 17.39
CA GLU A 207 -15.77 1.99 16.13
C GLU A 207 -14.55 2.80 15.71
N LEU A 208 -14.60 4.13 15.80
CA LEU A 208 -13.47 4.99 15.48
C LEU A 208 -12.31 4.81 16.47
N ILE A 209 -12.59 4.62 17.77
CA ILE A 209 -11.53 4.34 18.75
C ILE A 209 -10.87 3.00 18.47
N ALA A 210 -11.63 1.95 18.17
CA ALA A 210 -11.10 0.61 17.86
C ALA A 210 -10.21 0.67 16.61
N LYS A 211 -10.71 1.23 15.52
CA LYS A 211 -9.93 1.43 14.30
C LYS A 211 -8.72 2.35 14.52
N GLY A 212 -8.90 3.43 15.29
CA GLY A 212 -7.84 4.37 15.60
C GLY A 212 -6.69 3.76 16.41
N ALA A 213 -6.97 2.79 17.27
CA ALA A 213 -5.94 2.03 17.98
C ALA A 213 -5.02 1.24 17.02
N GLU A 214 -5.59 0.67 15.97
CA GLU A 214 -4.82 -0.04 14.92
C GLU A 214 -3.97 0.95 14.12
N VAL A 215 -4.58 2.05 13.66
CA VAL A 215 -3.90 3.10 12.88
C VAL A 215 -2.80 3.79 13.70
N ALA A 216 -2.99 3.94 15.01
CA ALA A 216 -2.01 4.54 15.93
C ALA A 216 -0.67 3.80 15.95
N SER A 217 -0.60 2.56 15.48
CA SER A 217 0.66 1.81 15.30
C SER A 217 1.68 2.60 14.47
N ASN A 218 1.24 3.42 13.51
CA ASN A 218 2.08 4.29 12.70
C ASN A 218 2.73 5.44 13.52
N CYS A 219 2.21 5.74 14.69
CA CYS A 219 2.65 6.85 15.53
C CYS A 219 3.61 6.40 16.66
N LEU A 220 3.60 5.07 16.97
CA LEU A 220 4.29 4.52 18.15
C LEU A 220 5.81 4.67 18.10
N ALA A 221 6.40 4.64 16.91
CA ALA A 221 7.86 4.74 16.74
C ALA A 221 8.42 6.07 17.32
N CYS A 222 7.65 7.14 17.21
CA CYS A 222 8.04 8.47 17.70
C CYS A 222 7.35 8.80 19.04
N HIS A 223 6.08 8.49 19.18
CA HIS A 223 5.29 8.94 20.34
C HIS A 223 5.21 7.89 21.46
N GLY A 224 5.78 6.69 21.27
CA GLY A 224 5.76 5.61 22.25
C GLY A 224 4.40 4.92 22.37
N ALA A 225 4.39 3.67 22.86
CA ALA A 225 3.17 2.88 23.02
C ALA A 225 2.20 3.44 24.05
N ASP A 226 2.69 4.24 24.99
CA ASP A 226 1.91 4.93 26.02
C ASP A 226 1.63 6.41 25.68
N GLY A 227 1.99 6.84 24.49
CA GLY A 227 1.79 8.21 24.01
C GLY A 227 2.65 9.26 24.68
N LYS A 228 3.64 8.89 25.54
CA LYS A 228 4.47 9.86 26.29
C LYS A 228 5.62 10.45 25.50
N GLY A 229 5.85 9.95 24.28
CA GLY A 229 6.95 10.40 23.45
C GLY A 229 8.32 9.98 23.98
N ILE A 230 9.36 10.63 23.47
CA ILE A 230 10.75 10.46 23.94
C ILE A 230 11.24 11.84 24.42
N PRO A 231 11.51 12.02 25.73
CA PRO A 231 11.90 13.31 26.28
C PRO A 231 13.07 13.94 25.53
N GLY A 232 12.90 15.19 25.08
CA GLY A 232 13.91 15.95 24.34
C GLY A 232 14.05 15.58 22.87
N VAL A 233 13.35 14.55 22.37
CA VAL A 233 13.43 14.10 20.98
C VAL A 233 12.06 14.15 20.29
N PHE A 234 11.06 13.45 20.84
CA PHE A 234 9.71 13.42 20.32
C PHE A 234 8.69 13.82 21.37
N PRO A 235 7.73 14.71 21.03
CA PRO A 235 6.73 15.20 21.98
C PRO A 235 5.75 14.12 22.39
N ALA A 236 5.15 14.26 23.58
CA ALA A 236 4.06 13.42 24.01
C ALA A 236 2.77 13.74 23.22
N VAL A 237 1.94 12.73 22.99
CA VAL A 237 0.51 12.84 22.64
C VAL A 237 -0.33 12.91 23.92
N ALA A 238 0.04 12.10 24.91
CA ALA A 238 -0.57 12.07 26.22
C ALA A 238 -0.52 13.47 26.90
N GLY A 239 -1.68 14.04 27.18
CA GLY A 239 -1.82 15.35 27.83
C GLY A 239 -1.30 16.53 27.02
N SER A 240 -0.97 16.36 25.74
CA SER A 240 -0.45 17.46 24.92
C SER A 240 -1.52 18.50 24.59
N ALA A 241 -1.11 19.76 24.46
CA ALA A 241 -2.00 20.84 24.06
C ALA A 241 -2.65 20.63 22.67
N ILE A 242 -1.99 19.86 21.79
CA ILE A 242 -2.54 19.49 20.47
C ILE A 242 -3.63 18.42 20.63
N ALA A 243 -3.35 17.36 21.38
CA ALA A 243 -4.29 16.25 21.51
C ALA A 243 -5.49 16.57 22.43
N THR A 244 -5.40 17.57 23.29
CA THR A 244 -6.47 17.97 24.21
C THR A 244 -7.05 19.36 23.93
N GLY A 245 -6.45 20.10 23.02
CA GLY A 245 -6.88 21.44 22.59
C GLY A 245 -7.89 21.41 21.41
N PRO A 246 -7.92 22.48 20.58
CA PRO A 246 -8.82 22.54 19.43
C PRO A 246 -8.65 21.35 18.49
N ILE A 247 -9.77 20.78 18.03
CA ILE A 247 -9.77 19.62 17.11
C ILE A 247 -9.02 19.95 15.82
N GLU A 248 -9.22 21.15 15.30
CA GLU A 248 -8.62 21.63 14.06
C GLU A 248 -7.09 21.57 14.08
N ASP A 249 -6.47 21.96 15.19
CA ASP A 249 -5.01 21.93 15.36
C ASP A 249 -4.48 20.49 15.33
N HIS A 250 -5.26 19.53 15.85
CA HIS A 250 -4.91 18.12 15.82
C HIS A 250 -5.08 17.53 14.43
N ILE A 251 -6.15 17.88 13.73
CA ILE A 251 -6.35 17.49 12.33
C ILE A 251 -5.21 18.04 11.47
N ASP A 252 -4.88 19.31 11.60
CA ASP A 252 -3.85 19.96 10.79
C ASP A 252 -2.47 19.33 10.99
N ILE A 253 -2.09 19.04 12.23
CA ILE A 253 -0.77 18.43 12.48
C ILE A 253 -0.67 17.00 11.99
N VAL A 254 -1.76 16.23 12.06
CA VAL A 254 -1.78 14.86 11.52
C VAL A 254 -1.81 14.87 10.00
N MET A 255 -2.62 15.74 9.40
CA MET A 255 -2.72 15.80 7.93
C MET A 255 -1.47 16.38 7.27
N PHE A 256 -0.96 17.48 7.78
CA PHE A 256 0.06 18.27 7.09
C PHE A 256 1.44 18.21 7.76
N GLY A 257 1.54 17.54 8.89
CA GLY A 257 2.79 17.45 9.63
C GLY A 257 3.22 18.78 10.25
N LYS A 258 4.49 18.87 10.62
CA LYS A 258 5.07 20.10 11.16
C LYS A 258 6.40 20.41 10.46
N ALA A 259 6.42 21.49 9.68
CA ALA A 259 7.61 21.91 8.95
C ALA A 259 8.85 22.05 9.88
N GLY A 260 9.98 21.53 9.42
CA GLY A 260 11.24 21.57 10.17
C GLY A 260 11.34 20.57 11.32
N THR A 261 10.42 19.61 11.42
CA THR A 261 10.45 18.53 12.42
C THR A 261 10.29 17.16 11.76
N ALA A 262 10.46 16.09 12.55
CA ALA A 262 10.24 14.71 12.11
C ALA A 262 8.74 14.33 12.00
N MET A 263 7.80 15.21 12.39
CA MET A 263 6.36 14.95 12.26
C MET A 263 5.95 15.05 10.78
N ALA A 264 5.79 13.90 10.14
CA ALA A 264 5.42 13.80 8.74
C ALA A 264 3.95 14.17 8.50
N ALA A 265 3.63 14.52 7.25
CA ALA A 265 2.25 14.68 6.78
C ALA A 265 1.64 13.31 6.46
N PHE A 266 0.46 13.01 7.01
CA PHE A 266 -0.23 11.76 6.79
C PHE A 266 -1.40 11.86 5.80
N ALA A 267 -1.72 13.06 5.31
CA ALA A 267 -2.82 13.24 4.35
C ALA A 267 -2.64 12.42 3.07
N GLY A 268 -1.41 12.24 2.58
CA GLY A 268 -1.10 11.39 1.42
C GLY A 268 -0.94 9.90 1.73
N GLN A 269 -1.01 9.50 3.01
CA GLN A 269 -0.67 8.15 3.44
C GLN A 269 -1.83 7.39 4.09
N LEU A 270 -2.78 8.12 4.65
CA LEU A 270 -3.93 7.59 5.38
C LEU A 270 -5.23 8.06 4.72
N SER A 271 -6.24 7.18 4.71
CA SER A 271 -7.59 7.54 4.28
C SER A 271 -8.23 8.54 5.24
N ASP A 272 -9.31 9.19 4.79
CA ASP A 272 -10.09 10.10 5.65
C ASP A 272 -10.63 9.36 6.89
N GLU A 273 -11.02 8.09 6.72
CA GLU A 273 -11.49 7.24 7.82
C GLU A 273 -10.36 6.94 8.81
N ASP A 274 -9.14 6.64 8.34
CA ASP A 274 -8.01 6.34 9.20
C ASP A 274 -7.56 7.57 10.00
N ILE A 275 -7.48 8.72 9.35
CA ILE A 275 -7.12 9.99 10.04
C ILE A 275 -8.17 10.35 11.07
N ALA A 276 -9.45 10.26 10.73
CA ALA A 276 -10.55 10.51 11.67
C ALA A 276 -10.49 9.55 12.88
N ALA A 277 -10.25 8.26 12.60
CA ALA A 277 -10.16 7.23 13.61
C ALA A 277 -8.98 7.45 14.56
N VAL A 278 -7.76 7.69 14.02
CA VAL A 278 -6.57 7.86 14.86
C VAL A 278 -6.65 9.13 15.71
N ILE A 279 -7.20 10.23 15.20
CA ILE A 279 -7.38 11.46 15.97
C ILE A 279 -8.42 11.22 17.08
N THR A 280 -9.55 10.57 16.77
CA THR A 280 -10.56 10.21 17.77
C THR A 280 -9.96 9.33 18.86
N TYR A 281 -9.15 8.33 18.50
CA TYR A 281 -8.43 7.47 19.43
C TYR A 281 -7.46 8.28 20.33
N GLN A 282 -6.60 9.10 19.74
CA GLN A 282 -5.59 9.86 20.47
C GLN A 282 -6.20 10.87 21.45
N ARG A 283 -7.36 11.44 21.11
CA ARG A 283 -8.11 12.38 21.97
C ARG A 283 -8.84 11.69 23.13
N ASN A 284 -9.06 10.37 23.04
CA ASN A 284 -9.79 9.59 24.05
C ASN A 284 -8.97 8.43 24.64
N SER A 285 -7.65 8.47 24.48
CA SER A 285 -6.71 7.44 24.96
C SER A 285 -5.44 8.07 25.52
N TYR A 286 -4.49 7.29 26.00
CA TYR A 286 -3.26 7.76 26.63
C TYR A 286 -3.49 8.67 27.84
N GLY A 287 -4.66 8.56 28.51
CA GLY A 287 -5.07 9.44 29.58
C GLY A 287 -5.70 10.75 29.11
N ASN A 288 -5.84 10.97 27.81
CA ASN A 288 -6.69 12.01 27.24
C ASN A 288 -8.16 11.55 27.32
N ASP A 289 -9.07 12.44 27.71
CA ASP A 289 -10.51 12.18 27.79
C ASP A 289 -11.27 13.45 27.38
N THR A 290 -11.12 13.83 26.10
CA THR A 290 -11.78 15.04 25.58
C THR A 290 -13.24 14.77 25.23
N GLY A 291 -13.64 13.52 25.02
CA GLY A 291 -14.96 13.15 24.56
C GLY A 291 -15.20 13.36 23.06
N ASP A 292 -14.27 13.98 22.35
CA ASP A 292 -14.42 14.36 20.95
C ASP A 292 -14.46 13.16 20.00
N VAL A 293 -15.18 13.35 18.89
CA VAL A 293 -15.27 12.43 17.77
C VAL A 293 -14.97 13.22 16.50
N VAL A 294 -14.00 12.76 15.72
CA VAL A 294 -13.68 13.31 14.41
C VAL A 294 -14.24 12.35 13.34
N LEU A 295 -14.99 12.88 12.40
CA LEU A 295 -15.61 12.09 11.34
C LEU A 295 -14.78 12.14 10.06
N PRO A 296 -14.85 11.12 9.19
CA PRO A 296 -14.20 11.15 7.87
C PRO A 296 -14.60 12.36 7.01
N SER A 297 -15.83 12.87 7.20
CA SER A 297 -16.29 14.10 6.53
C SER A 297 -15.51 15.35 6.92
N ASP A 298 -15.02 15.42 8.17
CA ASP A 298 -14.24 16.56 8.67
C ASP A 298 -12.86 16.58 8.02
N ILE A 299 -12.26 15.39 7.87
CA ILE A 299 -10.98 15.21 7.17
C ILE A 299 -11.12 15.52 5.68
N LYS A 300 -12.19 15.00 5.04
CA LYS A 300 -12.48 15.26 3.63
C LYS A 300 -12.64 16.76 3.35
N ALA A 301 -13.30 17.49 4.24
CA ALA A 301 -13.47 18.94 4.12
C ALA A 301 -12.14 19.70 4.19
N LYS A 302 -11.14 19.16 4.90
CA LYS A 302 -9.77 19.75 5.00
C LYS A 302 -8.87 19.44 3.80
N ARG A 303 -9.19 18.41 3.00
CA ARG A 303 -8.44 18.08 1.77
C ARG A 303 -8.81 18.95 0.57
N GLN A 304 -9.95 19.65 0.64
CA GLN A 304 -10.44 20.56 -0.40
C GLN A 304 -9.85 21.96 -0.22
#